data_fbf6034c7d8bfd96276c1c49312eaf6e
#
_entry.id   fbf6034c7d8bfd96276c1c49312eaf6e
#
_cell.length_a   1.000
_cell.length_b   1.000
_cell.length_c   1.000
_cell.angle_alpha   90.00
_cell.angle_beta   90.00
_cell.angle_gamma   90.00
#
_symmetry.space_group_name_H-M   'P 1'
#
loop_
_entity.id
_entity.type
_entity.pdbx_description
1 polymer ?
#
loop_
_entity_poly.entity_id
_entity_poly.type
_entity_poly.pdbx_seq_one_letter_code
_entity_poly.pdbx_strand_id
1 'polypeptide(L)'
;MITPASSSGCSAAVAIDLSGHGDSEHRDVYALEQWTDEVMAVADAAGIVGPPVVIGHSMGGFVTIATAALHPDELAGVIICDSPVNEPDPEVDGYHVRDAFGRARTYATVDDAVARFRTVPAQDHYLDFVMDHVAHRSIRPADDGGWQWKFDRNVFGQFDQPVRTIALPYLSAIRCRLALLRSEHGLVTKDIGESMFERLGRVTPVIEIPEAGHHAMLDEPLILLTAIRTLLGDWEHSEPHHR
;
A
#
# COMPACT_ATOMS: atom_id res chain seq x y z
N MET A 1 4.69 5.03 -1.53
CA MET A 1 5.22 6.39 -1.74
C MET A 1 6.21 6.69 -0.65
N ILE A 2 7.36 7.23 -0.98
CA ILE A 2 8.43 7.62 -0.06
C ILE A 2 8.57 9.14 -0.11
N THR A 3 8.59 9.81 1.03
CA THR A 3 8.76 11.27 1.08
C THR A 3 9.98 11.62 1.93
N PRO A 4 10.89 12.51 1.46
CA PRO A 4 11.96 13.02 2.31
C PRO A 4 11.39 13.97 3.37
N ALA A 5 11.92 13.90 4.57
CA ALA A 5 11.76 14.95 5.55
C ALA A 5 12.64 16.15 5.12
N SER A 6 12.06 17.25 4.64
CA SER A 6 12.83 18.40 4.19
C SER A 6 12.58 19.63 5.05
N SER A 7 13.66 20.35 5.37
CA SER A 7 13.65 21.63 6.09
C SER A 7 13.15 22.83 5.25
N SER A 8 12.69 22.60 4.01
CA SER A 8 12.36 23.67 3.05
C SER A 8 10.89 23.71 2.60
N GLY A 9 9.96 23.04 3.30
CA GLY A 9 8.53 23.14 3.03
C GLY A 9 8.05 22.52 1.70
N CYS A 10 8.92 21.85 0.95
CA CYS A 10 8.57 21.14 -0.27
C CYS A 10 9.06 19.68 -0.16
N SER A 11 8.17 18.78 0.26
CA SER A 11 8.48 17.35 0.29
C SER A 11 8.40 16.78 -1.12
N ALA A 12 9.48 16.19 -1.60
CA ALA A 12 9.42 15.36 -2.80
C ALA A 12 8.75 14.02 -2.46
N ALA A 13 7.94 13.50 -3.36
CA ALA A 13 7.33 12.20 -3.23
C ALA A 13 7.85 11.27 -4.34
N VAL A 14 8.26 10.07 -3.97
CA VAL A 14 8.66 9.01 -4.88
C VAL A 14 7.63 7.89 -4.80
N ALA A 15 7.04 7.52 -5.94
CA ALA A 15 6.19 6.35 -6.05
C ALA A 15 7.03 5.18 -6.58
N ILE A 16 6.89 4.03 -5.95
CA ILE A 16 7.62 2.82 -6.34
C ILE A 16 6.63 1.79 -6.91
N ASP A 17 7.03 1.19 -8.02
CA ASP A 17 6.48 -0.07 -8.48
C ASP A 17 7.29 -1.19 -7.83
N LEU A 18 6.73 -1.92 -6.89
CA LEU A 18 7.38 -3.11 -6.31
C LEU A 18 7.55 -4.19 -7.37
N SER A 19 8.52 -5.09 -7.22
CA SER A 19 8.65 -6.23 -8.14
C SER A 19 7.32 -6.99 -8.27
N GLY A 20 6.99 -7.40 -9.50
CA GLY A 20 5.68 -7.97 -9.84
C GLY A 20 4.56 -6.95 -10.09
N HIS A 21 4.83 -5.66 -9.94
CA HIS A 21 3.88 -4.57 -10.15
C HIS A 21 4.43 -3.55 -11.16
N GLY A 22 3.52 -2.82 -11.81
CA GLY A 22 3.83 -1.71 -12.69
C GLY A 22 4.89 -2.04 -13.74
N ASP A 23 5.89 -1.19 -13.89
CA ASP A 23 6.98 -1.36 -14.85
C ASP A 23 8.20 -2.10 -14.27
N SER A 24 8.13 -2.53 -12.99
CA SER A 24 9.17 -3.34 -12.37
C SER A 24 9.15 -4.79 -12.84
N GLU A 25 10.31 -5.45 -12.73
CA GLU A 25 10.47 -6.84 -13.18
C GLU A 25 9.62 -7.81 -12.37
N HIS A 26 9.20 -8.89 -13.04
CA HIS A 26 8.58 -10.04 -12.39
C HIS A 26 9.66 -10.95 -11.80
N ARG A 27 9.33 -11.67 -10.74
CA ARG A 27 10.22 -12.59 -10.04
C ARG A 27 9.61 -13.99 -9.91
N ASP A 28 10.45 -14.96 -9.70
CA ASP A 28 10.00 -16.32 -9.42
C ASP A 28 9.43 -16.46 -8.00
N VAL A 29 9.90 -15.65 -7.06
CA VAL A 29 9.49 -15.65 -5.65
C VAL A 29 9.25 -14.22 -5.17
N TYR A 30 8.21 -14.03 -4.37
CA TYR A 30 7.86 -12.78 -3.71
C TYR A 30 7.75 -12.98 -2.20
N ALA A 31 8.35 -12.07 -1.44
CA ALA A 31 8.29 -12.04 0.02
C ALA A 31 8.20 -10.61 0.54
N LEU A 32 7.61 -10.42 1.72
CA LEU A 32 7.53 -9.09 2.35
C LEU A 32 8.92 -8.50 2.57
N GLU A 33 9.85 -9.29 3.07
CA GLU A 33 11.23 -8.88 3.35
C GLU A 33 11.95 -8.38 2.09
N GLN A 34 11.74 -9.05 0.97
CA GLN A 34 12.32 -8.65 -0.30
C GLN A 34 11.79 -7.30 -0.78
N TRP A 35 10.49 -7.05 -0.62
CA TRP A 35 9.91 -5.76 -0.95
C TRP A 35 10.35 -4.64 0.01
N THR A 36 10.68 -4.96 1.27
CA THR A 36 11.27 -3.95 2.16
C THR A 36 12.64 -3.50 1.67
N ASP A 37 13.47 -4.43 1.20
CA ASP A 37 14.78 -4.12 0.61
C ASP A 37 14.62 -3.24 -0.65
N GLU A 38 13.61 -3.51 -1.48
CA GLU A 38 13.29 -2.70 -2.67
C GLU A 38 12.86 -1.27 -2.28
N VAL A 39 12.04 -1.11 -1.25
CA VAL A 39 11.64 0.21 -0.73
C VAL A 39 12.86 1.02 -0.30
N MET A 40 13.77 0.42 0.47
CA MET A 40 14.96 1.11 0.95
C MET A 40 15.95 1.40 -0.18
N ALA A 41 16.16 0.46 -1.11
CA ALA A 41 17.02 0.65 -2.26
C ALA A 41 16.52 1.78 -3.18
N VAL A 42 15.20 1.92 -3.36
CA VAL A 42 14.62 3.03 -4.14
C VAL A 42 14.76 4.36 -3.40
N ALA A 43 14.62 4.39 -2.08
CA ALA A 43 14.85 5.59 -1.28
C ALA A 43 16.30 6.10 -1.46
N ASP A 44 17.28 5.21 -1.39
CA ASP A 44 18.70 5.51 -1.61
C ASP A 44 18.95 5.99 -3.06
N ALA A 45 18.46 5.25 -4.05
CA ALA A 45 18.63 5.57 -5.46
C ALA A 45 17.97 6.89 -5.87
N ALA A 46 16.88 7.27 -5.21
CA ALA A 46 16.20 8.55 -5.40
C ALA A 46 16.93 9.73 -4.74
N GLY A 47 18.02 9.47 -4.00
CA GLY A 47 18.80 10.50 -3.31
C GLY A 47 18.04 11.18 -2.17
N ILE A 48 17.15 10.44 -1.48
CA ILE A 48 16.43 10.95 -0.33
C ILE A 48 17.43 11.21 0.80
N VAL A 49 17.49 12.44 1.27
CA VAL A 49 18.40 12.85 2.34
C VAL A 49 17.68 12.73 3.70
N GLY A 50 18.25 11.93 4.59
CA GLY A 50 17.68 11.65 5.91
C GLY A 50 16.60 10.55 5.89
N PRO A 51 16.07 10.19 7.07
CA PRO A 51 15.07 9.14 7.19
C PRO A 51 13.78 9.48 6.43
N PRO A 52 13.31 8.64 5.48
CA PRO A 52 12.07 8.88 4.77
C PRO A 52 10.83 8.57 5.63
N VAL A 53 9.69 9.12 5.21
CA VAL A 53 8.38 8.61 5.60
C VAL A 53 7.89 7.67 4.50
N VAL A 54 7.52 6.44 4.86
CA VAL A 54 6.97 5.45 3.94
C VAL A 54 5.45 5.38 4.08
N ILE A 55 4.74 5.47 2.95
CA ILE A 55 3.27 5.47 2.92
C ILE A 55 2.82 4.29 2.06
N GLY A 56 2.05 3.39 2.63
CA GLY A 56 1.54 2.22 1.93
C GLY A 56 0.05 2.01 2.10
N HIS A 57 -0.59 1.56 1.02
CA HIS A 57 -2.01 1.22 0.98
C HIS A 57 -2.17 -0.27 0.71
N SER A 58 -3.10 -0.94 1.39
CA SER A 58 -3.44 -2.34 1.17
C SER A 58 -2.19 -3.24 1.22
N MET A 59 -1.85 -3.93 0.14
CA MET A 59 -0.62 -4.71 0.01
C MET A 59 0.64 -3.87 0.31
N GLY A 60 0.71 -2.64 -0.22
CA GLY A 60 1.79 -1.70 0.08
C GLY A 60 1.86 -1.30 1.56
N GLY A 61 0.75 -1.35 2.29
CA GLY A 61 0.72 -1.13 3.74
C GLY A 61 1.34 -2.29 4.52
N PHE A 62 1.15 -3.53 4.10
CA PHE A 62 1.86 -4.68 4.71
C PHE A 62 3.37 -4.59 4.49
N VAL A 63 3.80 -4.19 3.29
CA VAL A 63 5.21 -3.91 3.01
C VAL A 63 5.72 -2.77 3.90
N THR A 64 4.96 -1.69 4.05
CA THR A 64 5.31 -0.56 4.93
C THR A 64 5.48 -0.99 6.39
N ILE A 65 4.61 -1.87 6.90
CA ILE A 65 4.69 -2.44 8.24
C ILE A 65 5.99 -3.24 8.39
N ALA A 66 6.28 -4.13 7.43
CA ALA A 66 7.50 -4.94 7.45
C ALA A 66 8.75 -4.05 7.34
N THR A 67 8.73 -3.03 6.47
CA THR A 67 9.84 -2.06 6.34
C THR A 67 10.11 -1.36 7.68
N ALA A 68 9.08 -0.87 8.36
CA ALA A 68 9.23 -0.19 9.65
C ALA A 68 9.77 -1.10 10.77
N ALA A 69 9.44 -2.39 10.72
CA ALA A 69 9.92 -3.36 11.69
C ALA A 69 11.36 -3.80 11.45
N LEU A 70 11.76 -3.95 10.19
CA LEU A 70 13.08 -4.43 9.79
C LEU A 70 14.12 -3.31 9.69
N HIS A 71 13.67 -2.06 9.48
CA HIS A 71 14.51 -0.86 9.39
C HIS A 71 14.12 0.20 10.45
N PRO A 72 14.14 -0.15 11.76
CA PRO A 72 13.51 0.66 12.82
C PRO A 72 14.13 2.04 13.01
N ASP A 73 15.43 2.19 12.67
CA ASP A 73 16.20 3.42 12.88
C ASP A 73 16.42 4.21 11.57
N GLU A 74 15.92 3.69 10.45
CA GLU A 74 16.15 4.27 9.12
C GLU A 74 14.94 5.09 8.61
N LEU A 75 13.81 5.08 9.32
CA LEU A 75 12.58 5.75 8.91
C LEU A 75 12.19 6.87 9.87
N ALA A 76 11.77 8.01 9.33
CA ALA A 76 11.15 9.08 10.13
C ALA A 76 9.74 8.70 10.59
N GLY A 77 9.05 7.86 9.85
CA GLY A 77 7.74 7.36 10.20
C GLY A 77 7.06 6.60 9.07
N VAL A 78 5.89 6.05 9.37
CA VAL A 78 5.08 5.30 8.40
C VAL A 78 3.60 5.67 8.48
N ILE A 79 2.95 5.72 7.33
CA ILE A 79 1.49 5.89 7.23
C ILE A 79 0.92 4.65 6.54
N ILE A 80 0.03 3.95 7.24
CA ILE A 80 -0.61 2.72 6.77
C ILE A 80 -2.04 3.07 6.39
N CYS A 81 -2.39 2.87 5.11
CA CYS A 81 -3.70 3.20 4.58
C CYS A 81 -4.49 1.93 4.29
N ASP A 82 -5.56 1.74 5.01
CA ASP A 82 -6.57 0.68 4.87
C ASP A 82 -5.99 -0.73 4.61
N SER A 83 -5.00 -1.12 5.41
CA SER A 83 -4.33 -2.42 5.37
C SER A 83 -4.69 -3.21 6.62
N PRO A 84 -5.62 -4.15 6.54
CA PRO A 84 -6.12 -4.89 7.70
C PRO A 84 -5.08 -5.90 8.20
N VAL A 85 -4.55 -5.71 9.41
CA VAL A 85 -3.66 -6.67 10.08
C VAL A 85 -4.42 -7.30 11.24
N ASN A 86 -4.69 -8.59 11.13
CA ASN A 86 -5.47 -9.34 12.12
C ASN A 86 -5.07 -10.81 12.17
N GLU A 87 -5.51 -11.49 13.23
CA GLU A 87 -5.36 -12.93 13.37
C GLU A 87 -6.04 -13.67 12.20
N PRO A 88 -5.59 -14.89 11.89
CA PRO A 88 -6.23 -15.73 10.89
C PRO A 88 -7.73 -15.89 11.18
N ASP A 89 -8.53 -15.74 10.14
CA ASP A 89 -9.98 -15.99 10.21
C ASP A 89 -10.35 -17.03 9.13
N PRO A 90 -10.62 -18.28 9.52
CA PRO A 90 -10.93 -19.34 8.58
C PRO A 90 -12.15 -19.06 7.70
N GLU A 91 -13.10 -18.23 8.14
CA GLU A 91 -14.29 -17.88 7.36
C GLU A 91 -13.96 -16.89 6.24
N VAL A 92 -12.97 -16.02 6.47
CA VAL A 92 -12.52 -15.00 5.50
C VAL A 92 -11.31 -15.46 4.71
N ASP A 93 -10.38 -16.20 5.33
CA ASP A 93 -9.12 -16.65 4.73
C ASP A 93 -9.27 -17.74 3.68
N GLY A 94 -10.45 -18.36 3.57
CA GLY A 94 -10.78 -19.30 2.51
C GLY A 94 -10.89 -18.67 1.11
N TYR A 95 -10.95 -17.34 1.02
CA TYR A 95 -10.95 -16.61 -0.23
C TYR A 95 -9.52 -16.38 -0.72
N HIS A 96 -9.13 -17.13 -1.74
CA HIS A 96 -7.82 -16.95 -2.36
C HIS A 96 -7.82 -15.69 -3.22
N VAL A 97 -7.13 -14.64 -2.76
CA VAL A 97 -6.96 -13.38 -3.51
C VAL A 97 -6.49 -13.62 -4.95
N ARG A 98 -5.67 -14.68 -5.17
CA ARG A 98 -5.25 -15.12 -6.51
C ARG A 98 -6.41 -15.36 -7.47
N ASP A 99 -7.52 -15.89 -6.99
CA ASP A 99 -8.68 -16.22 -7.84
C ASP A 99 -9.42 -14.97 -8.31
N ALA A 100 -9.32 -13.87 -7.54
CA ALA A 100 -9.90 -12.58 -7.90
C ALA A 100 -9.27 -11.95 -9.15
N PHE A 101 -7.99 -12.24 -9.43
CA PHE A 101 -7.28 -11.72 -10.61
C PHE A 101 -7.57 -12.49 -11.91
N GLY A 102 -8.37 -13.56 -11.85
CA GLY A 102 -8.78 -14.34 -13.02
C GLY A 102 -7.59 -15.00 -13.75
N ARG A 103 -7.70 -15.34 -15.04
CA ARG A 103 -6.62 -15.93 -15.86
C ARG A 103 -5.83 -14.85 -16.59
N ALA A 104 -4.55 -15.09 -16.87
CA ALA A 104 -3.78 -14.26 -17.79
C ALA A 104 -4.51 -14.17 -19.13
N ARG A 105 -4.58 -12.97 -19.70
CA ARG A 105 -5.28 -12.72 -20.96
C ARG A 105 -4.57 -11.64 -21.73
N THR A 106 -4.41 -11.85 -23.03
CA THR A 106 -4.01 -10.84 -23.99
C THR A 106 -5.25 -10.20 -24.61
N TYR A 107 -5.24 -8.89 -24.76
CA TYR A 107 -6.31 -8.08 -25.35
C TYR A 107 -5.88 -7.54 -26.72
N ALA A 108 -6.80 -7.46 -27.64
CA ALA A 108 -6.49 -6.97 -28.99
C ALA A 108 -6.13 -5.48 -29.00
N THR A 109 -6.80 -4.70 -28.16
CA THR A 109 -6.60 -3.24 -28.05
C THR A 109 -6.45 -2.78 -26.61
N VAL A 110 -5.92 -1.56 -26.43
CA VAL A 110 -5.89 -0.86 -25.12
C VAL A 110 -7.29 -0.72 -24.56
N ASP A 111 -8.24 -0.27 -25.40
CA ASP A 111 -9.62 -0.03 -24.98
C ASP A 111 -10.31 -1.31 -24.50
N ASP A 112 -10.03 -2.45 -25.14
CA ASP A 112 -10.53 -3.77 -24.71
C ASP A 112 -10.01 -4.15 -23.33
N ALA A 113 -8.76 -3.83 -23.02
CA ALA A 113 -8.16 -4.07 -21.71
C ALA A 113 -8.75 -3.12 -20.67
N VAL A 114 -8.75 -1.82 -20.93
CA VAL A 114 -9.26 -0.77 -20.02
C VAL A 114 -10.72 -1.03 -19.65
N ALA A 115 -11.57 -1.38 -20.61
CA ALA A 115 -12.99 -1.71 -20.35
C ALA A 115 -13.18 -2.88 -19.37
N ARG A 116 -12.14 -3.70 -19.16
CA ARG A 116 -12.14 -4.85 -18.24
C ARG A 116 -11.34 -4.62 -16.97
N PHE A 117 -10.80 -3.43 -16.80
CA PHE A 117 -10.11 -3.08 -15.55
C PHE A 117 -11.10 -3.14 -14.38
N ARG A 118 -10.68 -3.76 -13.30
CA ARG A 118 -11.44 -3.84 -12.05
C ARG A 118 -10.44 -3.78 -10.90
N THR A 119 -10.85 -3.13 -9.82
CA THR A 119 -10.10 -3.15 -8.57
C THR A 119 -10.28 -4.47 -7.82
N VAL A 120 -9.32 -4.82 -6.99
CA VAL A 120 -9.42 -5.96 -6.08
C VAL A 120 -9.05 -5.48 -4.68
N PRO A 121 -9.98 -5.50 -3.72
CA PRO A 121 -11.39 -5.84 -3.88
C PRO A 121 -12.13 -4.89 -4.83
N ALA A 122 -13.29 -5.32 -5.32
CA ALA A 122 -14.16 -4.47 -6.11
C ALA A 122 -14.70 -3.31 -5.27
N GLN A 123 -14.88 -2.15 -5.91
CA GLN A 123 -15.42 -0.95 -5.30
C GLN A 123 -16.47 -0.32 -6.23
N ASP A 124 -17.61 0.06 -5.68
CA ASP A 124 -18.76 0.53 -6.47
C ASP A 124 -18.65 2.02 -6.84
N HIS A 125 -17.96 2.81 -5.99
CA HIS A 125 -17.81 4.25 -6.18
C HIS A 125 -16.35 4.61 -6.46
N TYR A 126 -16.12 5.41 -7.50
CA TYR A 126 -14.82 5.96 -7.87
C TYR A 126 -14.99 7.14 -8.83
N LEU A 127 -13.96 7.96 -8.94
CA LEU A 127 -13.88 9.04 -9.91
C LEU A 127 -13.46 8.46 -11.26
N ASP A 128 -14.33 8.53 -12.27
CA ASP A 128 -14.12 7.92 -13.60
C ASP A 128 -12.74 8.27 -14.19
N PHE A 129 -12.34 9.55 -14.12
CA PHE A 129 -11.07 10.00 -14.69
C PHE A 129 -9.83 9.44 -13.95
N VAL A 130 -9.94 9.17 -12.63
CA VAL A 130 -8.86 8.54 -11.86
C VAL A 130 -8.78 7.08 -12.23
N MET A 131 -9.92 6.40 -12.28
CA MET A 131 -10.01 4.99 -12.64
C MET A 131 -9.48 4.73 -14.05
N ASP A 132 -9.87 5.58 -15.02
CA ASP A 132 -9.40 5.52 -16.41
C ASP A 132 -7.88 5.71 -16.49
N HIS A 133 -7.34 6.71 -15.77
CA HIS A 133 -5.91 6.94 -15.69
C HIS A 133 -5.15 5.71 -15.16
N VAL A 134 -5.61 5.12 -14.05
CA VAL A 134 -4.99 3.94 -13.45
C VAL A 134 -5.05 2.76 -14.40
N ALA A 135 -6.20 2.52 -15.03
CA ALA A 135 -6.39 1.43 -15.98
C ALA A 135 -5.40 1.51 -17.16
N HIS A 136 -5.27 2.69 -17.77
CA HIS A 136 -4.33 2.92 -18.88
C HIS A 136 -2.87 2.76 -18.48
N ARG A 137 -2.51 3.08 -17.25
CA ARG A 137 -1.13 2.92 -16.73
C ARG A 137 -0.82 1.50 -16.30
N SER A 138 -1.83 0.65 -16.12
CA SER A 138 -1.69 -0.74 -15.66
C SER A 138 -1.49 -1.76 -16.77
N ILE A 139 -1.38 -1.34 -18.03
CA ILE A 139 -1.24 -2.22 -19.20
C ILE A 139 0.07 -1.97 -19.94
N ARG A 140 0.55 -3.02 -20.63
CA ARG A 140 1.74 -2.99 -21.50
C ARG A 140 1.53 -3.85 -22.74
N PRO A 141 2.31 -3.64 -23.82
CA PRO A 141 2.34 -4.57 -24.92
C PRO A 141 2.65 -6.00 -24.46
N ALA A 142 2.04 -6.99 -25.11
CA ALA A 142 2.35 -8.41 -24.91
C ALA A 142 3.29 -8.91 -26.01
N ASP A 143 4.12 -9.92 -25.70
CA ASP A 143 5.13 -10.47 -26.60
C ASP A 143 4.53 -11.11 -27.85
N ASP A 144 3.31 -11.65 -27.74
CA ASP A 144 2.54 -12.28 -28.82
C ASP A 144 1.73 -11.29 -29.68
N GLY A 145 1.91 -9.99 -29.43
CA GLY A 145 1.10 -8.92 -29.99
C GLY A 145 -0.19 -8.69 -29.18
N GLY A 146 -0.64 -7.43 -29.11
CA GLY A 146 -1.76 -7.02 -28.27
C GLY A 146 -1.30 -6.46 -26.93
N TRP A 147 -2.15 -6.55 -25.90
CA TRP A 147 -1.98 -5.86 -24.62
C TRP A 147 -2.26 -6.78 -23.45
N GLN A 148 -1.52 -6.59 -22.35
CA GLN A 148 -1.66 -7.37 -21.12
C GLN A 148 -1.52 -6.47 -19.88
N TRP A 149 -2.00 -6.95 -18.74
CA TRP A 149 -1.78 -6.27 -17.47
C TRP A 149 -0.30 -6.37 -17.06
N LYS A 150 0.21 -5.29 -16.47
CA LYS A 150 1.59 -5.23 -15.94
C LYS A 150 1.76 -6.11 -14.70
N PHE A 151 0.70 -6.28 -13.93
CA PHE A 151 0.71 -7.01 -12.66
C PHE A 151 1.01 -8.51 -12.85
N ASP A 152 1.97 -9.03 -12.08
CA ASP A 152 2.25 -10.46 -12.02
C ASP A 152 1.26 -11.15 -11.08
N ARG A 153 0.46 -12.02 -11.64
CA ARG A 153 -0.55 -12.79 -10.91
C ARG A 153 0.03 -13.79 -9.91
N ASN A 154 1.31 -14.15 -10.05
CA ASN A 154 1.99 -15.05 -9.13
C ASN A 154 2.30 -14.39 -7.78
N VAL A 155 2.22 -13.06 -7.68
CA VAL A 155 2.46 -12.31 -6.45
C VAL A 155 1.72 -12.91 -5.25
N PHE A 156 0.42 -13.18 -5.37
CA PHE A 156 -0.37 -13.72 -4.26
C PHE A 156 -0.41 -15.25 -4.20
N GLY A 157 0.13 -15.94 -5.21
CA GLY A 157 0.12 -17.40 -5.26
C GLY A 157 1.20 -18.08 -4.44
N GLN A 158 2.11 -17.32 -3.84
CA GLN A 158 3.32 -17.82 -3.19
C GLN A 158 3.32 -17.72 -1.67
N PHE A 159 2.31 -17.07 -1.10
CA PHE A 159 2.19 -16.95 0.35
C PHE A 159 1.45 -18.15 0.93
N ASP A 160 2.08 -18.85 1.87
CA ASP A 160 1.47 -19.98 2.60
C ASP A 160 0.32 -19.54 3.50
N GLN A 161 0.28 -18.27 3.86
CA GLN A 161 -0.75 -17.64 4.69
C GLN A 161 -1.16 -16.29 4.08
N PRO A 162 -2.34 -15.76 4.42
CA PRO A 162 -2.73 -14.41 4.02
C PRO A 162 -1.69 -13.37 4.45
N VAL A 163 -1.31 -12.45 3.57
CA VAL A 163 -0.30 -11.41 3.84
C VAL A 163 -0.63 -10.59 5.10
N ARG A 164 -1.92 -10.37 5.37
CA ARG A 164 -2.40 -9.69 6.59
C ARG A 164 -1.98 -10.40 7.88
N THR A 165 -1.92 -11.73 7.87
CA THR A 165 -1.47 -12.55 9.00
C THR A 165 0.06 -12.54 9.09
N ILE A 166 0.75 -12.62 7.94
CA ILE A 166 2.21 -12.56 7.89
C ILE A 166 2.73 -11.21 8.41
N ALA A 167 2.00 -10.13 8.18
CA ALA A 167 2.36 -8.79 8.65
C ALA A 167 2.17 -8.59 10.17
N LEU A 168 1.42 -9.47 10.84
CA LEU A 168 1.06 -9.31 12.26
C LEU A 168 2.25 -9.24 13.24
N PRO A 169 3.29 -10.10 13.14
CA PRO A 169 4.47 -10.00 13.99
C PRO A 169 5.23 -8.68 13.82
N TYR A 170 5.28 -8.17 12.58
CA TYR A 170 5.98 -6.91 12.28
C TYR A 170 5.28 -5.70 12.89
N LEU A 171 3.93 -5.68 12.93
CA LEU A 171 3.17 -4.56 13.48
C LEU A 171 3.61 -4.19 14.90
N SER A 172 3.82 -5.20 15.76
CA SER A 172 4.24 -5.01 17.14
C SER A 172 5.72 -4.61 17.30
N ALA A 173 6.51 -4.73 16.24
CA ALA A 173 7.94 -4.41 16.24
C ALA A 173 8.24 -2.98 15.76
N ILE A 174 7.25 -2.25 15.24
CA ILE A 174 7.42 -0.86 14.76
C ILE A 174 7.80 0.05 15.91
N ARG A 175 8.84 0.87 15.70
CA ARG A 175 9.37 1.82 16.69
C ARG A 175 9.34 3.27 16.23
N CYS A 176 9.30 3.53 14.92
CA CYS A 176 9.19 4.87 14.36
C CYS A 176 7.76 5.43 14.54
N ARG A 177 7.56 6.70 14.21
CA ARG A 177 6.23 7.31 14.15
C ARG A 177 5.33 6.52 13.21
N LEU A 178 4.07 6.35 13.59
CA LEU A 178 3.10 5.63 12.79
C LEU A 178 1.75 6.32 12.84
N ALA A 179 1.03 6.34 11.72
CA ALA A 179 -0.38 6.68 11.66
C ALA A 179 -1.14 5.62 10.88
N LEU A 180 -2.36 5.33 11.32
CA LEU A 180 -3.31 4.46 10.62
C LEU A 180 -4.38 5.33 9.96
N LEU A 181 -4.52 5.22 8.65
CA LEU A 181 -5.65 5.74 7.91
C LEU A 181 -6.57 4.57 7.55
N ARG A 182 -7.82 4.62 7.92
CA ARG A 182 -8.82 3.64 7.53
C ARG A 182 -9.90 4.30 6.68
N SER A 183 -10.37 3.62 5.67
CA SER A 183 -11.54 4.06 4.91
C SER A 183 -12.82 3.67 5.65
N GLU A 184 -13.85 4.51 5.65
CA GLU A 184 -15.12 4.24 6.33
C GLU A 184 -15.75 2.93 5.82
N HIS A 185 -15.71 2.72 4.49
CA HIS A 185 -16.24 1.54 3.80
C HIS A 185 -15.12 0.61 3.29
N GLY A 186 -13.95 0.66 3.95
CA GLY A 186 -12.77 -0.11 3.57
C GLY A 186 -12.66 -1.48 4.22
N LEU A 187 -11.47 -2.08 4.08
CA LEU A 187 -11.17 -3.39 4.66
C LEU A 187 -10.78 -3.31 6.14
N VAL A 188 -10.25 -2.19 6.61
CA VAL A 188 -9.98 -1.98 8.04
C VAL A 188 -11.27 -1.57 8.73
N THR A 189 -12.04 -2.56 9.17
CA THR A 189 -13.23 -2.33 9.98
C THR A 189 -12.87 -1.64 11.29
N LYS A 190 -13.88 -1.11 11.99
CA LYS A 190 -13.67 -0.47 13.29
C LYS A 190 -12.96 -1.39 14.29
N ASP A 191 -13.37 -2.67 14.33
CA ASP A 191 -12.83 -3.67 15.26
C ASP A 191 -11.37 -4.03 14.90
N ILE A 192 -11.06 -4.16 13.60
CA ILE A 192 -9.68 -4.37 13.14
C ILE A 192 -8.81 -3.16 13.49
N GLY A 193 -9.31 -1.95 13.23
CA GLY A 193 -8.61 -0.70 13.57
C GLY A 193 -8.33 -0.58 15.07
N GLU A 194 -9.30 -0.91 15.92
CA GLU A 194 -9.12 -0.91 17.38
C GLU A 194 -8.09 -1.97 17.82
N SER A 195 -8.15 -3.19 17.26
CA SER A 195 -7.17 -4.24 17.53
C SER A 195 -5.75 -3.83 17.14
N MET A 196 -5.58 -3.21 15.95
CA MET A 196 -4.28 -2.67 15.52
C MET A 196 -3.80 -1.56 16.46
N PHE A 197 -4.68 -0.64 16.85
CA PHE A 197 -4.39 0.44 17.78
C PHE A 197 -3.94 -0.08 19.16
N GLU A 198 -4.60 -1.11 19.68
CA GLU A 198 -4.21 -1.74 20.95
C GLU A 198 -2.82 -2.40 20.86
N ARG A 199 -2.53 -3.11 19.77
CA ARG A 199 -1.22 -3.73 19.54
C ARG A 199 -0.10 -2.70 19.43
N LEU A 200 -0.41 -1.50 18.96
CA LEU A 200 0.51 -0.36 18.89
C LEU A 200 0.59 0.43 20.20
N GLY A 201 0.02 -0.09 21.29
CA GLY A 201 0.07 0.51 22.63
C GLY A 201 -0.79 1.74 22.80
N ARG A 202 -1.84 1.92 21.95
CA ARG A 202 -2.86 2.98 22.00
C ARG A 202 -2.31 4.42 21.85
N VAL A 203 -1.22 4.60 21.13
CA VAL A 203 -0.56 5.92 20.99
C VAL A 203 -0.47 6.41 19.54
N THR A 204 -0.95 5.59 18.61
CA THR A 204 -0.92 5.88 17.18
C THR A 204 -2.19 6.62 16.77
N PRO A 205 -2.12 7.72 16.00
CA PRO A 205 -3.31 8.33 15.42
C PRO A 205 -4.03 7.32 14.51
N VAL A 206 -5.33 7.16 14.70
CA VAL A 206 -6.21 6.43 13.80
C VAL A 206 -7.18 7.43 13.20
N ILE A 207 -7.09 7.65 11.90
CA ILE A 207 -7.87 8.64 11.16
C ILE A 207 -8.77 7.91 10.18
N GLU A 208 -10.08 8.17 10.28
CA GLU A 208 -11.05 7.68 9.31
C GLU A 208 -11.15 8.62 8.12
N ILE A 209 -11.11 8.08 6.91
CA ILE A 209 -11.41 8.78 5.67
C ILE A 209 -12.91 8.57 5.40
N PRO A 210 -13.74 9.60 5.62
CA PRO A 210 -15.18 9.46 5.48
C PRO A 210 -15.57 9.19 4.03
N GLU A 211 -16.66 8.48 3.84
CA GLU A 211 -17.26 8.09 2.54
C GLU A 211 -16.33 7.24 1.64
N ALA A 212 -15.07 7.02 2.02
CA ALA A 212 -14.09 6.30 1.22
C ALA A 212 -14.29 4.79 1.28
N GLY A 213 -14.19 4.14 0.12
CA GLY A 213 -14.00 2.71 0.00
C GLY A 213 -12.55 2.29 0.22
N HIS A 214 -12.23 1.00 0.02
CA HIS A 214 -10.88 0.47 0.20
C HIS A 214 -9.82 1.27 -0.58
N HIS A 215 -10.13 1.65 -1.80
CA HIS A 215 -9.22 2.41 -2.66
C HIS A 215 -9.53 3.91 -2.57
N ALA A 216 -9.28 4.51 -1.40
CA ALA A 216 -9.56 5.93 -1.14
C ALA A 216 -8.92 6.90 -2.15
N MET A 217 -7.84 6.49 -2.82
CA MET A 217 -7.24 7.28 -3.91
C MET A 217 -8.10 7.33 -5.17
N LEU A 218 -9.08 6.44 -5.31
CA LEU A 218 -9.97 6.38 -6.47
C LEU A 218 -11.30 7.13 -6.26
N ASP A 219 -11.78 7.20 -5.01
CA ASP A 219 -13.05 7.85 -4.68
C ASP A 219 -12.87 9.18 -3.92
N GLU A 220 -12.04 9.21 -2.88
CA GLU A 220 -11.83 10.38 -2.00
C GLU A 220 -10.36 10.87 -1.98
N PRO A 221 -9.72 11.10 -3.15
CA PRO A 221 -8.29 11.43 -3.23
C PRO A 221 -7.92 12.72 -2.50
N LEU A 222 -8.81 13.71 -2.46
CA LEU A 222 -8.53 15.00 -1.80
C LEU A 222 -8.57 14.89 -0.27
N ILE A 223 -9.48 14.09 0.26
CA ILE A 223 -9.55 13.83 1.70
C ILE A 223 -8.34 13.02 2.14
N LEU A 224 -8.01 11.96 1.41
CA LEU A 224 -6.81 11.16 1.64
C LEU A 224 -5.54 12.02 1.61
N LEU A 225 -5.37 12.84 0.56
CA LEU A 225 -4.22 13.73 0.43
C LEU A 225 -4.14 14.74 1.59
N THR A 226 -5.28 15.29 2.00
CA THR A 226 -5.35 16.23 3.12
C THR A 226 -4.93 15.56 4.43
N ALA A 227 -5.42 14.36 4.72
CA ALA A 227 -5.04 13.61 5.91
C ALA A 227 -3.52 13.32 5.94
N ILE A 228 -2.97 12.84 4.82
CA ILE A 228 -1.53 12.58 4.70
C ILE A 228 -0.72 13.87 4.92
N ARG A 229 -1.08 14.96 4.26
CA ARG A 229 -0.35 16.25 4.40
C ARG A 229 -0.44 16.81 5.81
N THR A 230 -1.58 16.66 6.48
CA THR A 230 -1.74 17.09 7.87
C THR A 230 -0.82 16.30 8.80
N LEU A 231 -0.74 14.98 8.64
CA LEU A 231 0.18 14.14 9.40
C LEU A 231 1.64 14.50 9.15
N LEU A 232 2.04 14.68 7.89
CA LEU A 232 3.41 15.05 7.54
C LEU A 232 3.78 16.43 8.11
N GLY A 233 2.86 17.40 8.04
CA GLY A 233 3.06 18.73 8.63
C GLY A 233 3.16 18.69 10.16
N ASP A 234 2.34 17.88 10.84
CA ASP A 234 2.46 17.67 12.29
C ASP A 234 3.82 17.04 12.63
N TRP A 235 4.24 16.04 11.88
CA TRP A 235 5.51 15.34 12.11
C TRP A 235 6.74 16.20 11.83
N GLU A 236 6.66 17.16 10.93
CA GLU A 236 7.72 18.15 10.69
C GLU A 236 7.91 19.11 11.87
N HIS A 237 6.82 19.44 12.60
CA HIS A 237 6.82 20.43 13.67
C HIS A 237 6.81 19.84 15.08
N SER A 238 6.78 18.52 15.22
CA SER A 238 6.76 17.83 16.51
C SER A 238 7.96 16.90 16.68
N GLU A 239 8.55 16.85 17.87
CA GLU A 239 9.60 15.88 18.16
C GLU A 239 9.01 14.50 18.44
N PRO A 240 9.68 13.39 17.99
CA PRO A 240 9.26 12.06 18.35
C PRO A 240 9.36 11.86 19.87
N HIS A 241 8.28 11.37 20.47
CA HIS A 241 8.38 10.85 21.82
C HIS A 241 9.13 9.52 21.77
N HIS A 242 10.41 9.52 22.16
CA HIS A 242 11.17 8.29 22.34
C HIS A 242 10.54 7.49 23.49
N ARG A 243 10.22 6.24 23.25
CA ARG A 243 9.73 5.28 24.24
C ARG A 243 10.86 4.47 24.82
#